data_e6345cf1eaaf052d8132833ee21a788f
#
_entry.id   e6345cf1eaaf052d8132833ee21a788f
#
_cell.length_a   1.000
_cell.length_b   1.000
_cell.length_c   1.000
_cell.angle_alpha   90.00
_cell.angle_beta   90.00
_cell.angle_gamma   90.00
#
_symmetry.space_group_name_H-M   'P 1'
#
loop_
_entity.id
_entity.type
_entity.pdbx_description
1 polymer ?
#
loop_
_entity_poly.entity_id
_entity_poly.type
_entity_poly.pdbx_seq_one_letter_code
_entity_poly.pdbx_strand_id
1 'polypeptide(L)'
;RNQWPVLFVSFRRVDGLNFQSAYGMLELTITDLFREHRYLLDSEQVDDDEKKMIHRLLQGTATEREVKNSLLLLTEMVQAHYGKPVILLMDEYDVPLAKASANGYYKEMLDVMKGIMQAMKDNSALQLAVITGCLRIAKESIFTGTNNFVSDTITSSRLNEYFGFTQAEVDQLLQDTGLTDHAKDLKAWYDGYHFGEFDIYCPWDVMNY
;
A
#
# COMPACT_ATOMS: atom_id res chain seq x y z
N ARG A 1 8.78 19.25 -3.31
CA ARG A 1 9.46 17.94 -3.40
C ARG A 1 10.34 17.71 -2.18
N ASN A 2 10.47 16.48 -1.71
CA ASN A 2 11.40 16.05 -0.63
C ASN A 2 11.19 16.78 0.72
N GLN A 3 9.97 17.07 1.09
CA GLN A 3 9.69 17.74 2.37
C GLN A 3 9.49 16.75 3.51
N TRP A 4 9.05 15.54 3.20
CA TRP A 4 8.69 14.49 4.14
C TRP A 4 9.39 13.18 3.78
N PRO A 5 9.86 12.38 4.75
CA PRO A 5 10.25 11.01 4.49
C PRO A 5 9.03 10.18 4.09
N VAL A 6 9.22 9.26 3.14
CA VAL A 6 8.15 8.41 2.61
C VAL A 6 8.53 6.95 2.81
N LEU A 7 7.63 6.18 3.40
CA LEU A 7 7.69 4.72 3.44
C LEU A 7 6.69 4.18 2.44
N PHE A 8 7.13 3.24 1.60
CA PHE A 8 6.26 2.55 0.66
C PHE A 8 6.34 1.04 0.90
N VAL A 9 5.20 0.39 1.06
CA VAL A 9 5.10 -1.06 1.16
C VAL A 9 3.97 -1.58 0.27
N SER A 10 4.25 -2.62 -0.52
CA SER A 10 3.23 -3.32 -1.30
C SER A 10 3.11 -4.76 -0.82
N PHE A 11 1.87 -5.18 -0.54
CA PHE A 11 1.55 -6.56 -0.13
C PHE A 11 1.22 -7.48 -1.30
N ARG A 12 1.42 -7.02 -2.54
CA ARG A 12 1.12 -7.77 -3.78
C ARG A 12 1.68 -9.19 -3.79
N ARG A 13 2.86 -9.39 -3.20
CA ARG A 13 3.58 -10.67 -3.22
C ARG A 13 3.19 -11.62 -2.08
N VAL A 14 2.33 -11.17 -1.15
CA VAL A 14 1.95 -11.96 0.02
C VAL A 14 0.87 -12.98 -0.40
N ASP A 15 1.32 -14.17 -0.78
CA ASP A 15 0.51 -15.29 -1.21
C ASP A 15 1.09 -16.62 -0.71
N GLY A 16 0.26 -17.65 -0.59
CA GLY A 16 0.67 -18.99 -0.21
C GLY A 16 -0.53 -19.93 -0.10
N LEU A 17 -0.29 -21.22 -0.32
CA LEU A 17 -1.33 -22.24 -0.22
C LEU A 17 -1.78 -22.52 1.23
N ASN A 18 -1.02 -22.06 2.20
CA ASN A 18 -1.33 -22.16 3.63
C ASN A 18 -0.78 -20.93 4.36
N PHE A 19 -1.20 -20.78 5.63
CA PHE A 19 -0.81 -19.63 6.45
C PHE A 19 0.73 -19.49 6.56
N GLN A 20 1.45 -20.59 6.80
CA GLN A 20 2.88 -20.51 7.03
C GLN A 20 3.65 -20.01 5.80
N SER A 21 3.29 -20.47 4.61
CA SER A 21 3.92 -19.98 3.36
C SER A 21 3.57 -18.52 3.07
N ALA A 22 2.31 -18.12 3.28
CA ALA A 22 1.89 -16.73 3.09
C ALA A 22 2.53 -15.79 4.15
N TYR A 23 2.62 -16.25 5.39
CA TYR A 23 3.30 -15.51 6.46
C TYR A 23 4.80 -15.32 6.16
N GLY A 24 5.48 -16.35 5.65
CA GLY A 24 6.87 -16.22 5.21
C GLY A 24 7.06 -15.18 4.10
N MET A 25 6.10 -15.06 3.17
CA MET A 25 6.13 -13.99 2.15
C MET A 25 5.88 -12.60 2.75
N LEU A 26 5.04 -12.51 3.78
CA LEU A 26 4.84 -11.27 4.54
C LEU A 26 6.11 -10.87 5.29
N GLU A 27 6.76 -11.81 6.00
CA GLU A 27 8.04 -11.57 6.67
C GLU A 27 9.11 -11.09 5.68
N LEU A 28 9.18 -11.70 4.49
CA LEU A 28 10.10 -11.28 3.44
C LEU A 28 9.79 -9.85 2.97
N THR A 29 8.51 -9.50 2.78
CA THR A 29 8.09 -8.15 2.41
C THR A 29 8.53 -7.11 3.45
N ILE A 30 8.34 -7.40 4.73
CA ILE A 30 8.80 -6.54 5.82
C ILE A 30 10.34 -6.49 5.87
N THR A 31 11.01 -7.62 5.71
CA THR A 31 12.48 -7.68 5.68
C THR A 31 13.05 -6.82 4.54
N ASP A 32 12.47 -6.88 3.34
CA ASP A 32 12.90 -6.07 2.19
C ASP A 32 12.72 -4.58 2.49
N LEU A 33 11.60 -4.18 3.11
CA LEU A 33 11.37 -2.81 3.54
C LEU A 33 12.45 -2.33 4.54
N PHE A 34 12.84 -3.16 5.51
CA PHE A 34 13.91 -2.83 6.45
C PHE A 34 15.31 -2.80 5.80
N ARG A 35 15.54 -3.58 4.74
CA ARG A 35 16.78 -3.51 3.95
C ARG A 35 16.93 -2.15 3.25
N GLU A 36 15.86 -1.60 2.71
CA GLU A 36 15.84 -0.27 2.09
C GLU A 36 16.16 0.83 3.12
N HIS A 37 15.82 0.60 4.40
CA HIS A 37 16.02 1.53 5.50
C HIS A 37 17.21 1.16 6.41
N ARG A 38 18.17 0.38 5.89
CA ARG A 38 19.30 -0.11 6.68
C ARG A 38 20.18 0.99 7.28
N TYR A 39 20.14 2.20 6.70
CA TYR A 39 20.84 3.38 7.21
C TYR A 39 20.43 3.75 8.65
N LEU A 40 19.26 3.30 9.11
CA LEU A 40 18.80 3.51 10.49
C LEU A 40 19.69 2.83 11.53
N LEU A 41 20.44 1.79 11.14
CA LEU A 41 21.42 1.14 12.02
C LEU A 41 22.57 2.08 12.41
N ASP A 42 22.90 3.04 11.54
CA ASP A 42 23.95 4.02 11.76
C ASP A 42 23.41 5.35 12.32
N SER A 43 22.11 5.43 12.57
CA SER A 43 21.47 6.63 13.12
C SER A 43 21.74 6.77 14.62
N GLU A 44 22.15 7.95 15.03
CA GLU A 44 22.30 8.31 16.46
C GLU A 44 20.94 8.56 17.16
N GLN A 45 19.88 8.73 16.38
CA GLN A 45 18.52 9.02 16.89
C GLN A 45 17.70 7.74 17.12
N VAL A 46 18.19 6.59 16.67
CA VAL A 46 17.57 5.27 16.85
C VAL A 46 18.29 4.56 18.00
N ASP A 47 17.54 4.06 18.94
CA ASP A 47 18.14 3.40 20.11
C ASP A 47 18.67 1.99 19.82
N ASP A 48 19.48 1.45 20.75
CA ASP A 48 20.12 0.15 20.56
C ASP A 48 19.14 -1.02 20.54
N ASP A 49 17.99 -0.92 21.21
CA ASP A 49 17.00 -2.00 21.21
C ASP A 49 16.21 -2.02 19.91
N GLU A 50 15.92 -0.85 19.34
CA GLU A 50 15.36 -0.70 17.99
C GLU A 50 16.34 -1.27 16.93
N LYS A 51 17.63 -0.95 17.03
CA LYS A 51 18.66 -1.52 16.13
C LYS A 51 18.75 -3.04 16.24
N LYS A 52 18.66 -3.60 17.43
CA LYS A 52 18.60 -5.07 17.63
C LYS A 52 17.38 -5.69 16.95
N MET A 53 16.23 -5.01 16.99
CA MET A 53 15.03 -5.48 16.28
C MET A 53 15.22 -5.44 14.76
N ILE A 54 15.83 -4.35 14.22
CA ILE A 54 16.19 -4.29 12.79
C ILE A 54 17.06 -5.51 12.43
N HIS A 55 18.07 -5.82 13.23
CA HIS A 55 18.93 -7.00 13.00
C HIS A 55 18.13 -8.30 12.96
N ARG A 56 17.20 -8.52 13.90
CA ARG A 56 16.37 -9.73 13.91
C ARG A 56 15.48 -9.83 12.68
N LEU A 57 14.86 -8.73 12.24
CA LEU A 57 14.06 -8.68 11.01
C LEU A 57 14.93 -9.00 9.78
N LEU A 58 16.11 -8.41 9.68
CA LEU A 58 17.03 -8.65 8.57
C LEU A 58 17.56 -10.08 8.50
N GLN A 59 17.67 -10.76 9.66
CA GLN A 59 18.14 -12.14 9.77
C GLN A 59 17.02 -13.18 9.68
N GLY A 60 15.74 -12.77 9.64
CA GLY A 60 14.60 -13.69 9.66
C GLY A 60 14.43 -14.40 11.01
N THR A 61 14.87 -13.78 12.11
CA THR A 61 14.76 -14.32 13.48
C THR A 61 13.79 -13.49 14.35
N ALA A 62 13.09 -12.55 13.75
CA ALA A 62 12.08 -11.74 14.42
C ALA A 62 10.90 -12.60 14.87
N THR A 63 10.33 -12.27 16.02
CA THR A 63 9.11 -12.89 16.51
C THR A 63 7.90 -12.37 15.75
N GLU A 64 6.79 -13.13 15.73
CA GLU A 64 5.52 -12.67 15.14
C GLU A 64 5.08 -11.31 15.71
N ARG A 65 5.29 -11.07 16.99
CA ARG A 65 5.00 -9.77 17.62
C ARG A 65 5.83 -8.64 17.02
N GLU A 66 7.10 -8.89 16.76
CA GLU A 66 7.98 -7.88 16.13
C GLU A 66 7.58 -7.61 14.68
N VAL A 67 7.20 -8.65 13.94
CA VAL A 67 6.66 -8.49 12.57
C VAL A 67 5.36 -7.68 12.59
N LYS A 68 4.42 -7.98 13.50
CA LYS A 68 3.17 -7.21 13.65
C LYS A 68 3.40 -5.74 13.99
N ASN A 69 4.41 -5.42 14.77
CA ASN A 69 4.73 -4.04 15.18
C ASN A 69 5.74 -3.35 14.25
N SER A 70 6.24 -4.03 13.24
CA SER A 70 7.36 -3.55 12.41
C SER A 70 7.12 -2.21 11.73
N LEU A 71 5.94 -1.99 11.13
CA LEU A 71 5.62 -0.71 10.46
C LEU A 71 5.49 0.44 11.45
N LEU A 72 4.89 0.22 12.61
CA LEU A 72 4.81 1.25 13.66
C LEU A 72 6.20 1.72 14.05
N LEU A 73 7.06 0.80 14.44
CA LEU A 73 8.43 1.09 14.84
C LEU A 73 9.25 1.71 13.71
N LEU A 74 9.09 1.24 12.47
CA LEU A 74 9.80 1.84 11.33
C LEU A 74 9.41 3.31 11.12
N THR A 75 8.11 3.65 11.25
CA THR A 75 7.68 5.05 11.14
C THR A 75 8.27 5.91 12.24
N GLU A 76 8.33 5.42 13.49
CA GLU A 76 8.92 6.11 14.63
C GLU A 76 10.43 6.32 14.45
N MET A 77 11.18 5.30 14.05
CA MET A 77 12.61 5.38 13.77
C MET A 77 12.93 6.34 12.62
N VAL A 78 12.14 6.31 11.55
CA VAL A 78 12.34 7.24 10.40
C VAL A 78 12.01 8.68 10.82
N GLN A 79 10.96 8.89 11.61
CA GLN A 79 10.66 10.20 12.18
C GLN A 79 11.81 10.70 13.06
N ALA A 80 12.33 9.86 13.96
CA ALA A 80 13.44 10.21 14.83
C ALA A 80 14.68 10.61 14.02
N HIS A 81 15.02 9.81 13.01
CA HIS A 81 16.20 10.04 12.16
C HIS A 81 16.12 11.37 11.38
N TYR A 82 14.96 11.68 10.77
CA TYR A 82 14.80 12.88 9.94
C TYR A 82 14.28 14.10 10.71
N GLY A 83 13.81 13.93 11.95
CA GLY A 83 13.15 14.99 12.72
C GLY A 83 11.85 15.48 12.08
N LYS A 84 11.19 14.67 11.25
CA LYS A 84 9.98 15.01 10.49
C LYS A 84 9.02 13.83 10.46
N PRO A 85 7.70 14.08 10.53
CA PRO A 85 6.72 13.03 10.40
C PRO A 85 6.77 12.37 9.02
N VAL A 86 6.30 11.14 8.94
CA VAL A 86 6.44 10.22 7.82
C VAL A 86 5.16 10.17 7.00
N ILE A 87 5.27 10.04 5.69
CA ILE A 87 4.16 9.63 4.82
C ILE A 87 4.27 8.11 4.61
N LEU A 88 3.23 7.37 4.97
CA LEU A 88 3.14 5.93 4.75
C LEU A 88 2.24 5.66 3.55
N LEU A 89 2.79 5.01 2.53
CA LEU A 89 2.06 4.54 1.36
C LEU A 89 2.00 3.01 1.40
N MET A 90 0.79 2.47 1.39
CA MET A 90 0.55 1.04 1.50
C MET A 90 -0.31 0.57 0.32
N ASP A 91 0.25 -0.30 -0.50
CA ASP A 91 -0.40 -0.78 -1.71
C ASP A 91 -0.85 -2.23 -1.58
N GLU A 92 -1.99 -2.55 -2.21
CA GLU A 92 -2.57 -3.90 -2.25
C GLU A 92 -2.73 -4.55 -0.86
N TYR A 93 -3.21 -3.77 0.13
CA TYR A 93 -3.38 -4.21 1.51
C TYR A 93 -4.35 -5.41 1.67
N ASP A 94 -5.24 -5.58 0.72
CA ASP A 94 -6.28 -6.60 0.70
C ASP A 94 -5.81 -7.95 0.15
N VAL A 95 -4.73 -7.98 -0.63
CA VAL A 95 -4.23 -9.21 -1.28
C VAL A 95 -3.96 -10.33 -0.28
N PRO A 96 -3.26 -10.12 0.85
CA PRO A 96 -3.03 -11.20 1.83
C PRO A 96 -4.32 -11.83 2.35
N LEU A 97 -5.36 -11.01 2.53
CA LEU A 97 -6.66 -11.47 3.06
C LEU A 97 -7.53 -12.13 2.00
N ALA A 98 -7.50 -11.62 0.77
CA ALA A 98 -8.19 -12.23 -0.36
C ALA A 98 -7.65 -13.66 -0.62
N LYS A 99 -6.32 -13.80 -0.63
CA LYS A 99 -5.64 -15.09 -0.78
C LYS A 99 -5.91 -16.04 0.39
N ALA A 100 -5.84 -15.52 1.60
CA ALA A 100 -6.16 -16.27 2.82
C ALA A 100 -7.61 -16.77 2.84
N SER A 101 -8.55 -15.96 2.36
CA SER A 101 -9.96 -16.36 2.24
C SER A 101 -10.15 -17.50 1.25
N ALA A 102 -9.48 -17.46 0.11
CA ALA A 102 -9.54 -18.51 -0.91
C ALA A 102 -8.93 -19.83 -0.44
N ASN A 103 -7.92 -19.78 0.44
CA ASN A 103 -7.15 -20.94 0.89
C ASN A 103 -7.46 -21.38 2.34
N GLY A 104 -8.45 -20.76 3.02
CA GLY A 104 -9.00 -21.23 4.30
C GLY A 104 -8.22 -20.85 5.56
N TYR A 105 -7.28 -19.87 5.50
CA TYR A 105 -6.52 -19.37 6.66
C TYR A 105 -6.77 -17.87 6.93
N TYR A 106 -7.98 -17.40 6.61
CA TYR A 106 -8.36 -15.98 6.72
C TYR A 106 -8.18 -15.41 8.14
N LYS A 107 -8.53 -16.18 9.18
CA LYS A 107 -8.50 -15.69 10.57
C LYS A 107 -7.09 -15.41 11.04
N GLU A 108 -6.17 -16.31 10.73
CA GLU A 108 -4.75 -16.20 11.08
C GLU A 108 -4.11 -14.99 10.37
N MET A 109 -4.34 -14.86 9.08
CA MET A 109 -3.82 -13.74 8.31
C MET A 109 -4.43 -12.40 8.74
N LEU A 110 -5.73 -12.39 9.08
CA LEU A 110 -6.40 -11.19 9.59
C LEU A 110 -5.77 -10.70 10.91
N ASP A 111 -5.40 -11.60 11.81
CA ASP A 111 -4.77 -11.25 13.07
C ASP A 111 -3.39 -10.61 12.86
N VAL A 112 -2.60 -11.13 11.93
CA VAL A 112 -1.30 -10.56 11.56
C VAL A 112 -1.47 -9.19 10.90
N MET A 113 -2.37 -9.08 9.91
CA MET A 113 -2.61 -7.82 9.21
C MET A 113 -3.17 -6.74 10.15
N LYS A 114 -4.02 -7.09 11.10
CA LYS A 114 -4.46 -6.15 12.15
C LYS A 114 -3.29 -5.60 12.95
N GLY A 115 -2.31 -6.44 13.30
CA GLY A 115 -1.11 -5.99 13.98
C GLY A 115 -0.33 -4.97 13.15
N ILE A 116 -0.08 -5.27 11.90
CA ILE A 116 0.63 -4.37 10.97
C ILE A 116 -0.11 -3.02 10.81
N MET A 117 -1.46 -3.07 10.71
CA MET A 117 -2.29 -1.88 10.56
C MET A 117 -2.35 -0.99 11.83
N GLN A 118 -1.85 -1.47 12.98
CA GLN A 118 -1.69 -0.61 14.17
C GLN A 118 -0.76 0.58 13.93
N ALA A 119 0.15 0.47 12.95
CA ALA A 119 1.02 1.59 12.53
C ALA A 119 0.24 2.86 12.16
N MET A 120 -1.05 2.76 11.84
CA MET A 120 -1.88 3.89 11.46
C MET A 120 -2.78 4.41 12.58
N LYS A 121 -2.79 3.71 13.73
CA LYS A 121 -3.65 4.06 14.84
C LYS A 121 -2.86 4.89 15.85
N ASP A 122 -3.38 6.09 16.15
CA ASP A 122 -2.82 6.99 17.15
C ASP A 122 -1.28 7.20 17.03
N ASN A 123 -0.75 7.10 15.83
CA ASN A 123 0.68 7.19 15.54
C ASN A 123 1.08 8.65 15.24
N SER A 124 1.73 9.27 16.20
CA SER A 124 2.22 10.66 16.08
C SER A 124 3.40 10.81 15.10
N ALA A 125 4.03 9.71 14.70
CA ALA A 125 5.08 9.71 13.70
C ALA A 125 4.55 9.91 12.27
N LEU A 126 3.25 9.71 12.03
CA LEU A 126 2.65 9.86 10.71
C LEU A 126 2.14 11.27 10.44
N GLN A 127 2.51 11.83 9.29
CA GLN A 127 1.87 12.98 8.67
C GLN A 127 0.61 12.59 7.92
N LEU A 128 0.69 11.49 7.16
CA LEU A 128 -0.35 10.96 6.31
C LEU A 128 -0.12 9.48 6.07
N ALA A 129 -1.18 8.70 6.01
CA ALA A 129 -1.16 7.34 5.45
C ALA A 129 -2.14 7.25 4.27
N VAL A 130 -1.69 6.67 3.17
CA VAL A 130 -2.53 6.34 2.00
C VAL A 130 -2.47 4.84 1.79
N ILE A 131 -3.64 4.22 1.68
CA ILE A 131 -3.78 2.78 1.49
C ILE A 131 -4.60 2.52 0.25
N THR A 132 -4.11 1.64 -0.61
CA THR A 132 -4.81 1.22 -1.82
C THR A 132 -5.08 -0.28 -1.82
N GLY A 133 -6.16 -0.69 -2.48
CA GLY A 133 -6.54 -2.08 -2.67
C GLY A 133 -7.75 -2.21 -3.59
N CYS A 134 -7.96 -3.40 -4.14
CA CYS A 134 -9.09 -3.70 -5.01
C CYS A 134 -10.37 -4.07 -4.25
N LEU A 135 -10.23 -4.70 -3.08
CA LEU A 135 -11.35 -5.16 -2.28
C LEU A 135 -11.57 -4.27 -1.07
N ARG A 136 -12.79 -3.80 -0.91
CA ARG A 136 -13.19 -3.14 0.34
C ARG A 136 -13.36 -4.20 1.43
N ILE A 137 -12.30 -4.47 2.16
CA ILE A 137 -12.40 -5.31 3.36
C ILE A 137 -13.17 -4.52 4.41
N ALA A 138 -14.20 -5.15 5.00
CA ALA A 138 -15.08 -4.47 5.95
C ALA A 138 -14.29 -3.72 7.03
N LYS A 139 -14.61 -2.44 7.25
CA LYS A 139 -13.97 -1.59 8.27
C LYS A 139 -13.89 -2.28 9.64
N GLU A 140 -14.90 -3.09 9.95
CA GLU A 140 -15.04 -3.83 11.19
C GLU A 140 -13.99 -4.94 11.37
N SER A 141 -13.32 -5.36 10.31
CA SER A 141 -12.34 -6.44 10.40
C SER A 141 -10.90 -5.97 10.59
N ILE A 142 -10.41 -4.99 9.81
CA ILE A 142 -9.02 -4.51 9.87
C ILE A 142 -8.89 -3.15 10.58
N PHE A 143 -9.83 -2.24 10.30
CA PHE A 143 -9.75 -0.86 10.75
C PHE A 143 -10.59 -0.58 12.00
N THR A 144 -10.91 -1.61 12.80
CA THR A 144 -11.65 -1.44 14.07
C THR A 144 -10.92 -0.46 14.98
N GLY A 145 -11.59 0.65 15.30
CA GLY A 145 -11.05 1.67 16.21
C GLY A 145 -10.18 2.76 15.56
N THR A 146 -10.11 2.82 14.22
CA THR A 146 -9.53 3.97 13.52
C THR A 146 -10.64 4.95 13.15
N ASN A 147 -10.75 6.07 13.88
CA ASN A 147 -11.79 7.07 13.68
C ASN A 147 -11.43 8.08 12.58
N ASN A 148 -10.17 8.13 12.14
CA ASN A 148 -9.62 9.14 11.23
C ASN A 148 -9.47 8.63 9.79
N PHE A 149 -10.19 7.58 9.42
CA PHE A 149 -10.06 6.94 8.11
C PHE A 149 -11.14 7.44 7.15
N VAL A 150 -10.71 8.03 6.04
CA VAL A 150 -11.58 8.38 4.91
C VAL A 150 -11.42 7.30 3.84
N SER A 151 -12.52 6.69 3.42
CA SER A 151 -12.50 5.66 2.38
C SER A 151 -13.19 6.18 1.14
N ASP A 152 -12.42 6.31 0.06
CA ASP A 152 -12.93 6.59 -1.27
C ASP A 152 -12.95 5.32 -2.11
N THR A 153 -13.90 5.26 -3.03
CA THR A 153 -14.04 4.18 -4.01
C THR A 153 -14.27 4.77 -5.39
N ILE A 154 -14.15 3.96 -6.41
CA ILE A 154 -14.46 4.37 -7.79
C ILE A 154 -15.89 4.91 -7.96
N THR A 155 -16.80 4.62 -7.03
CA THR A 155 -18.17 5.15 -7.02
C THR A 155 -18.32 6.44 -6.21
N SER A 156 -17.25 6.88 -5.54
CA SER A 156 -17.25 8.14 -4.78
C SER A 156 -17.05 9.31 -5.73
N SER A 157 -17.65 10.47 -5.43
CA SER A 157 -17.45 11.68 -6.23
C SER A 157 -16.07 12.33 -6.06
N ARG A 158 -15.34 11.95 -5.01
CA ARG A 158 -14.00 12.45 -4.72
C ARG A 158 -12.94 11.56 -5.36
N LEU A 159 -12.00 12.13 -6.11
CA LEU A 159 -10.84 11.47 -6.71
C LEU A 159 -11.17 10.42 -7.80
N ASN A 160 -12.42 10.27 -8.21
CA ASN A 160 -12.82 9.28 -9.22
C ASN A 160 -12.16 9.50 -10.59
N GLU A 161 -11.86 10.76 -10.95
CA GLU A 161 -11.14 11.13 -12.19
C GLU A 161 -9.67 10.63 -12.22
N TYR A 162 -9.10 10.26 -11.07
CA TYR A 162 -7.69 9.84 -10.98
C TYR A 162 -7.47 8.33 -11.02
N PHE A 163 -8.53 7.52 -11.12
CA PHE A 163 -8.42 6.07 -11.15
C PHE A 163 -8.19 5.48 -12.55
N GLY A 164 -8.06 6.32 -13.57
CA GLY A 164 -7.76 5.93 -14.93
C GLY A 164 -7.54 7.15 -15.80
N PHE A 165 -7.55 6.99 -17.12
CA PHE A 165 -7.46 8.14 -18.03
C PHE A 165 -8.84 8.73 -18.33
N THR A 166 -8.95 10.04 -18.21
CA THR A 166 -10.10 10.80 -18.71
C THR A 166 -10.04 10.93 -20.24
N GLN A 167 -11.16 11.29 -20.88
CA GLN A 167 -11.19 11.55 -22.32
C GLN A 167 -10.17 12.61 -22.74
N ALA A 168 -10.02 13.69 -21.95
CA ALA A 168 -9.06 14.76 -22.26
C ALA A 168 -7.60 14.28 -22.23
N GLU A 169 -7.26 13.39 -21.28
CA GLU A 169 -5.91 12.81 -21.20
C GLU A 169 -5.65 11.85 -22.36
N VAL A 170 -6.64 11.05 -22.77
CA VAL A 170 -6.55 10.19 -23.95
C VAL A 170 -6.36 11.02 -25.22
N ASP A 171 -7.14 12.07 -25.39
CA ASP A 171 -7.03 12.97 -26.55
C ASP A 171 -5.62 13.61 -26.61
N GLN A 172 -5.09 14.05 -25.47
CA GLN A 172 -3.74 14.61 -25.39
C GLN A 172 -2.68 13.55 -25.72
N LEU A 173 -2.81 12.33 -25.20
CA LEU A 173 -1.89 11.24 -25.49
C LEU A 173 -1.87 10.89 -26.98
N LEU A 174 -3.04 10.86 -27.65
CA LEU A 174 -3.13 10.64 -29.08
C LEU A 174 -2.50 11.76 -29.89
N GLN A 175 -2.61 13.01 -29.46
CA GLN A 175 -1.93 14.14 -30.08
C GLN A 175 -0.40 14.03 -29.95
N ASP A 176 0.09 13.73 -28.75
CA ASP A 176 1.52 13.63 -28.47
C ASP A 176 2.19 12.47 -29.23
N THR A 177 1.43 11.41 -29.51
CA THR A 177 1.92 10.23 -30.26
C THR A 177 1.63 10.30 -31.76
N GLY A 178 0.86 11.29 -32.24
CA GLY A 178 0.48 11.43 -33.64
C GLY A 178 -0.57 10.42 -34.10
N LEU A 179 -1.35 9.85 -33.17
CA LEU A 179 -2.35 8.81 -33.41
C LEU A 179 -3.81 9.33 -33.33
N THR A 180 -4.03 10.61 -33.59
CA THR A 180 -5.36 11.26 -33.49
C THR A 180 -6.44 10.61 -34.35
N ASP A 181 -6.06 9.99 -35.50
CA ASP A 181 -7.00 9.30 -36.40
C ASP A 181 -7.60 8.04 -35.72
N HIS A 182 -6.97 7.51 -34.69
CA HIS A 182 -7.42 6.33 -33.93
C HIS A 182 -8.39 6.66 -32.79
N ALA A 183 -8.70 7.92 -32.52
CA ALA A 183 -9.52 8.34 -31.38
C ALA A 183 -10.90 7.65 -31.35
N LYS A 184 -11.53 7.46 -32.52
CA LYS A 184 -12.84 6.79 -32.61
C LYS A 184 -12.76 5.31 -32.27
N ASP A 185 -11.75 4.65 -32.77
CA ASP A 185 -11.57 3.21 -32.57
C ASP A 185 -11.22 2.94 -31.09
N LEU A 186 -10.32 3.73 -30.51
CA LEU A 186 -9.94 3.63 -29.12
C LEU A 186 -11.15 3.86 -28.20
N LYS A 187 -11.96 4.88 -28.50
CA LYS A 187 -13.20 5.11 -27.76
C LYS A 187 -14.18 3.94 -27.90
N ALA A 188 -14.38 3.40 -29.09
CA ALA A 188 -15.31 2.30 -29.32
C ALA A 188 -14.90 1.01 -28.61
N TRP A 189 -13.60 0.77 -28.43
CA TRP A 189 -13.08 -0.45 -27.81
C TRP A 189 -12.89 -0.35 -26.29
N TYR A 190 -12.51 0.83 -25.76
CA TYR A 190 -11.99 0.97 -24.40
C TYR A 190 -12.71 2.00 -23.52
N ASP A 191 -13.70 2.73 -24.05
CA ASP A 191 -14.58 3.60 -23.28
C ASP A 191 -15.68 2.76 -22.61
N GLY A 192 -15.37 2.17 -21.46
CA GLY A 192 -16.27 1.20 -20.82
C GLY A 192 -16.46 1.37 -19.33
N TYR A 193 -15.76 2.30 -18.68
CA TYR A 193 -15.87 2.52 -17.24
C TYR A 193 -16.46 3.89 -16.94
N HIS A 194 -17.47 3.91 -16.08
CA HIS A 194 -18.07 5.14 -15.58
C HIS A 194 -17.85 5.24 -14.08
N PHE A 195 -16.97 6.15 -13.65
CA PHE A 195 -16.62 6.35 -12.26
C PHE A 195 -17.20 7.67 -11.74
N GLY A 196 -18.27 7.58 -10.93
CA GLY A 196 -18.98 8.75 -10.45
C GLY A 196 -19.56 9.60 -11.59
N GLU A 197 -18.92 10.72 -11.95
CA GLU A 197 -19.35 11.63 -13.01
C GLU A 197 -18.46 11.56 -14.27
N PHE A 198 -17.43 10.69 -14.27
CA PHE A 198 -16.43 10.63 -15.33
C PHE A 198 -16.47 9.31 -16.09
N ASP A 199 -16.36 9.41 -17.42
CA ASP A 199 -16.03 8.29 -18.29
C ASP A 199 -14.51 8.10 -18.24
N ILE A 200 -14.09 6.90 -17.86
CA ILE A 200 -12.70 6.59 -17.55
C ILE A 200 -12.25 5.41 -18.41
N TYR A 201 -11.09 5.57 -19.01
CA TYR A 201 -10.41 4.53 -19.77
C TYR A 201 -9.44 3.76 -18.86
N CYS A 202 -9.36 2.45 -19.02
CA CYS A 202 -8.35 1.64 -18.36
C CYS A 202 -6.96 2.00 -18.91
N PRO A 203 -6.01 2.45 -18.07
CA PRO A 203 -4.68 2.86 -18.54
C PRO A 203 -3.94 1.76 -19.30
N TRP A 204 -4.08 0.50 -18.85
CA TRP A 204 -3.47 -0.65 -19.53
C TRP A 204 -3.95 -0.77 -20.99
N ASP A 205 -5.25 -0.65 -21.22
CA ASP A 205 -5.83 -0.83 -22.53
C ASP A 205 -5.40 0.30 -23.48
N VAL A 206 -5.42 1.54 -22.99
CA VAL A 206 -4.97 2.71 -23.77
C VAL A 206 -3.50 2.64 -24.14
N MET A 207 -2.65 2.20 -23.20
CA MET A 207 -1.19 2.15 -23.41
C MET A 207 -0.74 0.96 -24.27
N ASN A 208 -1.60 -0.03 -24.49
CA ASN A 208 -1.28 -1.22 -25.30
C ASN A 208 -2.05 -1.24 -26.63
N TYR A 209 -2.82 -0.19 -26.96
CA TYR A 209 -3.44 0.00 -28.26
C TYR A 209 -2.39 0.37 -29.31
#